data_d258766f862f832e882495b93cc75c8a
#
_entry.id   d258766f862f832e882495b93cc75c8a
#
_cell.length_a   1.000
_cell.length_b   1.000
_cell.length_c   1.000
_cell.angle_alpha   90.00
_cell.angle_beta   90.00
_cell.angle_gamma   90.00
#
_symmetry.space_group_name_H-M   'P 1'
#
loop_
_entity.id
_entity.type
_entity.pdbx_description
1 polymer ?
#
loop_
_entity_poly.entity_id
_entity_poly.type
_entity_poly.pdbx_seq_one_letter_code
_entity_poly.pdbx_strand_id
1 'polypeptide(L)'
;MSSAVIFPAQPEQILKGLGKLWTTLGQEEKQQGKPTVLRACAMTLIVATDESDGGYAASQTIAELMREHPSRGIVLAVSDTAEHDLEARVLAQCWKPFGKAQQICCEQIEITARPESWPNVGPTLIGLTAADLPVIFWCRHKAALDPAASADQKAGLQAIINLAHKVVIDTKGLAAKDAMQVIAGLRTQGRTVADLEWTRLTRWRQPIAQIFDNPSRETQFSQFTNIEIAHTGDQLPTIALYAGAWLSAPYKANVSFVKENGFGAGLQRITLHSEGEEIVFERTGPDCMLLHSTNGRKRSYSYEEPTDERLMTEELAILGSDHGFDTAFVRAKDLLR
;
A
#
# COMPACT_ATOMS: atom_id res chain seq x y z
N MET A 1 23.28 -10.69 -17.09
CA MET A 1 22.58 -9.39 -17.12
C MET A 1 22.14 -9.14 -18.55
N SER A 2 20.86 -9.35 -18.86
CA SER A 2 20.32 -9.01 -20.19
C SER A 2 20.30 -7.48 -20.28
N SER A 3 20.95 -6.90 -21.28
CA SER A 3 20.91 -5.46 -21.52
C SER A 3 19.47 -5.08 -21.81
N ALA A 4 18.88 -4.28 -20.94
CA ALA A 4 17.54 -3.73 -21.14
C ALA A 4 17.56 -2.85 -22.40
N VAL A 5 16.68 -3.13 -23.34
CA VAL A 5 16.52 -2.29 -24.53
C VAL A 5 15.47 -1.25 -24.20
N ILE A 6 15.85 0.03 -24.26
CA ILE A 6 14.96 1.16 -24.09
C ILE A 6 14.34 1.48 -25.47
N PHE A 7 13.04 1.73 -25.49
CA PHE A 7 12.30 2.08 -26.70
C PHE A 7 11.12 3.02 -26.38
N PRO A 8 10.58 3.76 -27.37
CA PRO A 8 9.39 4.58 -27.16
C PRO A 8 8.22 3.75 -26.63
N ALA A 9 7.51 4.27 -25.62
CA ALA A 9 6.47 3.52 -24.89
C ALA A 9 5.15 3.44 -25.67
N GLN A 10 5.17 2.81 -26.85
CA GLN A 10 3.97 2.44 -27.57
C GLN A 10 3.54 1.02 -27.19
N PRO A 11 2.25 0.76 -26.88
CA PRO A 11 1.77 -0.55 -26.40
C PRO A 11 2.20 -1.71 -27.27
N GLU A 12 2.12 -1.57 -28.60
CA GLU A 12 2.49 -2.62 -29.55
C GLU A 12 3.99 -2.96 -29.48
N GLN A 13 4.84 -1.96 -29.30
CA GLN A 13 6.28 -2.15 -29.16
C GLN A 13 6.63 -2.84 -27.85
N ILE A 14 5.99 -2.43 -26.76
CA ILE A 14 6.14 -3.05 -25.43
C ILE A 14 5.72 -4.52 -25.49
N LEU A 15 4.54 -4.83 -26.03
CA LEU A 15 4.04 -6.19 -26.16
C LEU A 15 4.93 -7.04 -27.07
N LYS A 16 5.47 -6.47 -28.15
CA LYS A 16 6.45 -7.15 -29.02
C LYS A 16 7.77 -7.41 -28.25
N GLY A 17 8.20 -6.46 -27.42
CA GLY A 17 9.36 -6.60 -26.54
C GLY A 17 9.16 -7.76 -25.55
N LEU A 18 8.02 -7.83 -24.89
CA LEU A 18 7.64 -8.94 -24.01
C LEU A 18 7.64 -10.29 -24.76
N GLY A 19 7.06 -10.33 -25.96
CA GLY A 19 7.06 -11.54 -26.81
C GLY A 19 8.47 -12.03 -27.14
N LYS A 20 9.40 -11.14 -27.48
CA LYS A 20 10.81 -11.46 -27.71
C LYS A 20 11.47 -11.97 -26.43
N LEU A 21 11.24 -11.31 -25.29
CA LEU A 21 11.78 -11.70 -23.99
C LEU A 21 11.41 -13.16 -23.66
N TRP A 22 10.13 -13.52 -23.81
CA TRP A 22 9.65 -14.88 -23.56
C TRP A 22 10.24 -15.92 -24.53
N THR A 23 10.39 -15.55 -25.81
CA THR A 23 11.02 -16.42 -26.81
C THR A 23 12.49 -16.71 -26.44
N THR A 24 13.24 -15.68 -26.05
CA THR A 24 14.64 -15.81 -25.65
C THR A 24 14.78 -16.70 -24.41
N LEU A 25 14.00 -16.43 -23.35
CA LEU A 25 14.01 -17.26 -22.13
C LEU A 25 13.71 -18.72 -22.41
N GLY A 26 12.71 -19.01 -23.23
CA GLY A 26 12.36 -20.39 -23.61
C GLY A 26 13.44 -21.09 -24.45
N GLN A 27 14.20 -20.37 -25.27
CA GLN A 27 15.31 -20.92 -26.06
C GLN A 27 16.52 -21.21 -25.18
N GLU A 28 16.90 -20.30 -24.30
CA GLU A 28 18.03 -20.46 -23.37
C GLU A 28 17.85 -21.70 -22.47
N GLU A 29 16.63 -21.94 -21.98
CA GLU A 29 16.33 -23.10 -21.16
C GLU A 29 16.41 -24.41 -21.91
N LYS A 30 15.86 -24.47 -23.14
CA LYS A 30 15.96 -25.65 -24.01
C LYS A 30 17.41 -26.00 -24.29
N GLN A 31 18.29 -25.02 -24.58
CA GLN A 31 19.69 -25.23 -24.81
C GLN A 31 20.45 -25.75 -23.57
N GLN A 32 19.98 -25.36 -22.36
CA GLN A 32 20.59 -25.79 -21.09
C GLN A 32 19.96 -27.09 -20.54
N GLY A 33 19.03 -27.71 -21.24
CA GLY A 33 18.35 -28.93 -20.78
C GLY A 33 17.52 -28.71 -19.50
N LYS A 34 17.13 -27.46 -19.21
CA LYS A 34 16.34 -27.09 -18.03
C LYS A 34 14.84 -27.23 -18.29
N PRO A 35 14.04 -27.45 -17.23
CA PRO A 35 12.58 -27.45 -17.36
C PRO A 35 12.07 -26.10 -17.82
N THR A 36 11.00 -26.10 -18.61
CA THR A 36 10.38 -24.92 -19.20
C THR A 36 9.96 -23.89 -18.14
N VAL A 37 10.17 -22.60 -18.41
CA VAL A 37 9.68 -21.48 -17.57
C VAL A 37 8.16 -21.49 -17.55
N LEU A 38 7.60 -21.30 -16.35
CA LEU A 38 6.18 -21.07 -16.15
C LEU A 38 5.92 -19.56 -16.05
N ARG A 39 5.15 -18.99 -16.96
CA ARG A 39 4.66 -17.63 -16.86
C ARG A 39 3.48 -17.56 -15.90
N ALA A 40 3.54 -16.70 -14.90
CA ALA A 40 2.46 -16.49 -13.93
C ALA A 40 1.97 -15.04 -13.97
N CYS A 41 0.64 -14.86 -13.91
CA CYS A 41 0.02 -13.54 -13.82
C CYS A 41 -1.39 -13.70 -13.24
N ALA A 42 -1.67 -13.12 -12.10
CA ALA A 42 -2.98 -13.11 -11.45
C ALA A 42 -3.63 -11.71 -11.45
N MET A 43 -2.86 -10.65 -11.70
CA MET A 43 -3.32 -9.27 -11.72
C MET A 43 -2.38 -8.39 -12.54
N THR A 44 -2.81 -7.18 -12.87
CA THR A 44 -1.93 -6.09 -13.28
C THR A 44 -1.72 -5.17 -12.07
N LEU A 45 -0.46 -4.99 -11.65
CA LEU A 45 -0.07 -4.07 -10.59
C LEU A 45 0.63 -2.86 -11.19
N ILE A 46 -0.04 -1.71 -11.17
CA ILE A 46 0.50 -0.43 -11.64
C ILE A 46 1.02 0.34 -10.42
N VAL A 47 2.25 0.84 -10.49
CA VAL A 47 2.82 1.74 -9.48
C VAL A 47 3.22 3.03 -10.18
N ALA A 48 2.68 4.16 -9.75
CA ALA A 48 3.15 5.47 -10.17
C ALA A 48 3.99 6.10 -9.06
N THR A 49 5.16 6.64 -9.40
CA THR A 49 6.10 7.26 -8.47
C THR A 49 6.72 8.53 -9.05
N ASP A 50 7.00 9.48 -8.18
CA ASP A 50 7.77 10.71 -8.45
C ASP A 50 9.10 10.72 -7.68
N GLU A 51 9.57 9.55 -7.23
CA GLU A 51 10.82 9.42 -6.51
C GLU A 51 12.02 9.68 -7.41
N SER A 52 13.03 10.36 -6.85
CA SER A 52 14.24 10.78 -7.57
C SER A 52 15.13 9.64 -8.08
N ASP A 53 14.86 8.41 -7.64
CA ASP A 53 15.54 7.19 -8.10
C ASP A 53 15.02 6.65 -9.44
N GLY A 54 14.11 7.38 -10.09
CA GLY A 54 13.50 6.96 -11.35
C GLY A 54 12.63 5.72 -11.25
N GLY A 55 12.10 5.44 -10.06
CA GLY A 55 11.26 4.27 -9.78
C GLY A 55 12.02 2.99 -9.47
N TYR A 56 13.34 3.06 -9.21
CA TYR A 56 14.14 1.87 -8.90
C TYR A 56 13.64 1.15 -7.65
N ALA A 57 13.39 1.85 -6.56
CA ALA A 57 12.86 1.26 -5.33
C ALA A 57 11.50 0.60 -5.56
N ALA A 58 10.60 1.26 -6.31
CA ALA A 58 9.31 0.68 -6.69
C ALA A 58 9.46 -0.59 -7.52
N SER A 59 10.41 -0.61 -8.48
CA SER A 59 10.72 -1.78 -9.30
C SER A 59 11.19 -2.96 -8.48
N GLN A 60 12.06 -2.74 -7.49
CA GLN A 60 12.55 -3.79 -6.60
C GLN A 60 11.41 -4.34 -5.73
N THR A 61 10.60 -3.45 -5.15
CA THR A 61 9.45 -3.87 -4.33
C THR A 61 8.46 -4.73 -5.14
N ILE A 62 8.15 -4.34 -6.39
CA ILE A 62 7.29 -5.15 -7.28
C ILE A 62 7.90 -6.53 -7.54
N ALA A 63 9.20 -6.59 -7.81
CA ALA A 63 9.89 -7.87 -8.08
C ALA A 63 9.82 -8.83 -6.88
N GLU A 64 9.85 -8.31 -5.66
CA GLU A 64 9.69 -9.09 -4.43
C GLU A 64 8.24 -9.54 -4.24
N LEU A 65 7.28 -8.64 -4.44
CA LEU A 65 5.84 -8.93 -4.35
C LEU A 65 5.38 -10.00 -5.33
N MET A 66 5.98 -10.10 -6.52
CA MET A 66 5.61 -11.10 -7.53
C MET A 66 5.77 -12.55 -7.06
N ARG A 67 6.56 -12.81 -6.02
CA ARG A 67 6.75 -14.16 -5.47
C ARG A 67 5.50 -14.68 -4.78
N GLU A 68 4.77 -13.82 -4.11
CA GLU A 68 3.52 -14.15 -3.40
C GLU A 68 2.29 -13.74 -4.22
N HIS A 69 2.41 -12.64 -4.98
CA HIS A 69 1.37 -12.05 -5.81
C HIS A 69 1.79 -11.96 -7.27
N PRO A 70 1.78 -13.10 -8.04
CA PRO A 70 2.19 -13.10 -9.44
C PRO A 70 1.42 -12.07 -10.25
N SER A 71 2.12 -11.14 -10.88
CA SER A 71 1.51 -10.01 -11.56
C SER A 71 2.25 -9.60 -12.83
N ARG A 72 1.56 -8.91 -13.72
CA ARG A 72 2.20 -7.99 -14.65
C ARG A 72 2.43 -6.68 -13.91
N GLY A 73 3.68 -6.44 -13.48
CA GLY A 73 4.08 -5.21 -12.82
C GLY A 73 4.32 -4.10 -13.84
N ILE A 74 3.75 -2.91 -13.62
CA ILE A 74 4.01 -1.72 -14.43
C ILE A 74 4.47 -0.62 -13.48
N VAL A 75 5.74 -0.24 -13.57
CA VAL A 75 6.31 0.91 -12.85
C VAL A 75 6.26 2.10 -13.77
N LEU A 76 5.60 3.16 -13.33
CA LEU A 76 5.49 4.43 -14.05
C LEU A 76 6.19 5.51 -13.23
N ALA A 77 7.38 5.92 -13.68
CA ALA A 77 8.17 6.99 -13.06
C ALA A 77 8.00 8.30 -13.84
N VAL A 78 7.84 9.40 -13.12
CA VAL A 78 7.88 10.75 -13.69
C VAL A 78 9.28 11.31 -13.53
N SER A 79 9.93 11.71 -14.63
CA SER A 79 11.30 12.21 -14.60
C SER A 79 11.56 13.25 -15.69
N ASP A 80 12.17 14.36 -15.30
CA ASP A 80 12.64 15.41 -16.23
C ASP A 80 13.84 14.96 -17.08
N THR A 81 14.49 13.84 -16.73
CA THR A 81 15.70 13.34 -17.39
C THR A 81 15.43 12.32 -18.49
N ALA A 82 14.17 11.98 -18.77
CA ALA A 82 13.82 11.07 -19.87
C ALA A 82 14.28 11.60 -21.22
N GLU A 83 14.85 10.73 -22.07
CA GLU A 83 15.29 11.12 -23.43
C GLU A 83 14.11 11.35 -24.36
N HIS A 84 13.04 10.57 -24.18
CA HIS A 84 11.79 10.67 -24.94
C HIS A 84 10.62 11.05 -24.03
N ASP A 85 9.53 11.47 -24.64
CA ASP A 85 8.29 11.82 -23.92
C ASP A 85 7.77 10.68 -23.03
N LEU A 86 7.81 9.47 -23.58
CA LEU A 86 7.53 8.21 -22.91
C LEU A 86 8.54 7.16 -23.35
N GLU A 87 9.25 6.58 -22.40
CA GLU A 87 10.21 5.49 -22.61
C GLU A 87 9.77 4.24 -21.88
N ALA A 88 10.04 3.08 -22.46
CA ALA A 88 9.74 1.82 -21.82
C ALA A 88 10.88 0.83 -21.91
N ARG A 89 11.01 0.01 -20.89
CA ARG A 89 11.79 -1.23 -20.91
C ARG A 89 10.99 -2.39 -20.32
N VAL A 90 11.31 -3.61 -20.76
CA VAL A 90 10.64 -4.82 -20.30
C VAL A 90 11.65 -5.78 -19.66
N LEU A 91 11.20 -6.43 -18.60
CA LEU A 91 11.98 -7.38 -17.83
C LEU A 91 11.14 -8.61 -17.49
N ALA A 92 11.80 -9.72 -17.17
CA ALA A 92 11.19 -10.88 -16.54
C ALA A 92 11.76 -11.04 -15.14
N GLN A 93 10.91 -11.08 -14.13
CA GLN A 93 11.27 -11.40 -12.76
C GLN A 93 11.02 -12.89 -12.54
N CYS A 94 12.13 -13.63 -12.34
CA CYS A 94 12.08 -15.08 -12.28
C CYS A 94 12.63 -15.62 -10.97
N TRP A 95 11.95 -16.63 -10.40
CA TRP A 95 12.41 -17.31 -9.20
C TRP A 95 12.11 -18.80 -9.25
N LYS A 96 12.80 -19.57 -8.44
CA LYS A 96 12.55 -20.99 -8.24
C LYS A 96 11.87 -21.19 -6.89
N PRO A 97 10.61 -21.68 -6.87
CA PRO A 97 10.00 -22.08 -5.61
C PRO A 97 10.80 -23.20 -4.94
N PHE A 98 10.80 -23.19 -3.61
CA PHE A 98 11.53 -24.21 -2.84
C PHE A 98 11.11 -25.62 -3.24
N GLY A 99 12.08 -26.51 -3.46
CA GLY A 99 11.84 -27.91 -3.85
C GLY A 99 11.32 -28.13 -5.28
N LYS A 100 11.22 -27.09 -6.12
CA LYS A 100 10.78 -27.20 -7.52
C LYS A 100 11.96 -27.04 -8.48
N ALA A 101 11.96 -27.87 -9.54
CA ALA A 101 12.92 -27.70 -10.63
C ALA A 101 12.53 -26.57 -11.59
N GLN A 102 11.24 -26.35 -11.75
CA GLN A 102 10.65 -25.37 -12.66
C GLN A 102 10.78 -23.94 -12.10
N GLN A 103 11.12 -23.01 -12.97
CA GLN A 103 11.20 -21.59 -12.68
C GLN A 103 9.86 -20.91 -12.98
N ILE A 104 9.41 -20.02 -12.09
CA ILE A 104 8.25 -19.17 -12.31
C ILE A 104 8.76 -17.78 -12.67
N CYS A 105 8.12 -17.14 -13.66
CA CYS A 105 8.48 -15.79 -14.08
C CYS A 105 7.22 -14.93 -14.27
N CYS A 106 7.35 -13.65 -13.87
CA CYS A 106 6.37 -12.61 -14.10
C CYS A 106 6.94 -11.51 -15.00
N GLU A 107 6.08 -10.74 -15.64
CA GLU A 107 6.47 -9.61 -16.48
C GLU A 107 6.58 -8.33 -15.67
N GLN A 108 7.64 -7.58 -15.92
CA GLN A 108 7.77 -6.23 -15.41
C GLN A 108 8.02 -5.27 -16.56
N ILE A 109 7.26 -4.19 -16.57
CA ILE A 109 7.33 -3.10 -17.55
C ILE A 109 7.68 -1.85 -16.74
N GLU A 110 8.72 -1.15 -17.15
CA GLU A 110 9.09 0.13 -16.56
C GLU A 110 8.92 1.19 -17.62
N ILE A 111 8.15 2.22 -17.28
CA ILE A 111 7.84 3.36 -18.15
C ILE A 111 8.33 4.61 -17.45
N THR A 112 9.15 5.40 -18.14
CA THR A 112 9.54 6.72 -17.69
C THR A 112 8.78 7.74 -18.52
N ALA A 113 8.09 8.66 -17.87
CA ALA A 113 7.32 9.73 -18.49
C ALA A 113 7.93 11.09 -18.14
N ARG A 114 8.01 12.02 -19.10
CA ARG A 114 8.24 13.42 -18.79
C ARG A 114 7.02 14.02 -18.11
N PRO A 115 7.16 15.02 -17.23
CA PRO A 115 6.02 15.66 -16.57
C PRO A 115 4.93 16.14 -17.52
N GLU A 116 5.31 16.72 -18.66
CA GLU A 116 4.40 17.19 -19.69
C GLU A 116 3.66 16.07 -20.44
N SER A 117 4.23 14.87 -20.45
CA SER A 117 3.64 13.68 -21.07
C SER A 117 2.78 12.84 -20.11
N TRP A 118 2.82 13.17 -18.81
CA TRP A 118 2.04 12.49 -17.79
C TRP A 118 0.54 12.36 -18.10
N PRO A 119 -0.17 13.38 -18.63
CA PRO A 119 -1.57 13.25 -19.00
C PRO A 119 -1.84 12.17 -20.07
N ASN A 120 -0.84 11.80 -20.86
CA ASN A 120 -0.94 10.89 -22.00
C ASN A 120 -0.60 9.43 -21.68
N VAL A 121 -0.32 9.09 -20.42
CA VAL A 121 0.03 7.71 -20.01
C VAL A 121 -1.15 6.74 -20.11
N GLY A 122 -2.37 7.23 -19.96
CA GLY A 122 -3.59 6.40 -19.95
C GLY A 122 -3.74 5.47 -21.14
N PRO A 123 -3.67 5.96 -22.40
CA PRO A 123 -3.76 5.09 -23.59
C PRO A 123 -2.69 3.99 -23.63
N THR A 124 -1.46 4.30 -23.22
CA THR A 124 -0.38 3.31 -23.13
C THR A 124 -0.73 2.21 -22.12
N LEU A 125 -1.21 2.60 -20.93
CA LEU A 125 -1.55 1.65 -19.87
C LEU A 125 -2.74 0.76 -20.24
N ILE A 126 -3.76 1.30 -20.91
CA ILE A 126 -4.92 0.50 -21.40
C ILE A 126 -4.43 -0.68 -22.26
N GLY A 127 -3.52 -0.43 -23.19
CA GLY A 127 -2.98 -1.49 -24.05
C GLY A 127 -2.10 -2.52 -23.34
N LEU A 128 -1.68 -2.23 -22.10
CA LEU A 128 -0.78 -3.08 -21.31
C LEU A 128 -1.48 -3.86 -20.21
N THR A 129 -2.71 -3.52 -19.85
CA THR A 129 -3.46 -4.28 -18.84
C THR A 129 -3.77 -5.68 -19.37
N ALA A 130 -3.67 -6.69 -18.50
CA ALA A 130 -4.07 -8.03 -18.85
C ALA A 130 -5.61 -8.12 -18.84
N ALA A 131 -6.19 -8.57 -19.95
CA ALA A 131 -7.64 -8.73 -20.05
C ALA A 131 -8.12 -9.71 -18.98
N ASP A 132 -9.31 -9.46 -18.44
CA ASP A 132 -10.00 -10.31 -17.44
C ASP A 132 -9.27 -10.45 -16.08
N LEU A 133 -8.17 -9.72 -15.85
CA LEU A 133 -7.49 -9.71 -14.58
C LEU A 133 -7.71 -8.38 -13.84
N PRO A 134 -7.75 -8.40 -12.48
CA PRO A 134 -7.88 -7.19 -11.70
C PRO A 134 -6.69 -6.26 -11.92
N VAL A 135 -6.97 -4.97 -12.01
CA VAL A 135 -5.97 -3.91 -12.05
C VAL A 135 -5.90 -3.26 -10.68
N ILE A 136 -4.75 -3.32 -10.05
CA ILE A 136 -4.45 -2.67 -8.78
C ILE A 136 -3.52 -1.50 -9.08
N PHE A 137 -3.86 -0.33 -8.57
CA PHE A 137 -3.03 0.86 -8.69
C PHE A 137 -2.47 1.25 -7.32
N TRP A 138 -1.17 1.18 -7.16
CA TRP A 138 -0.45 1.70 -6.00
C TRP A 138 0.12 3.08 -6.32
N CYS A 139 -0.46 4.11 -5.72
CA CYS A 139 -0.06 5.49 -5.92
C CYS A 139 1.05 5.88 -4.94
N ARG A 140 2.29 5.97 -5.43
CA ARG A 140 3.44 6.55 -4.73
C ARG A 140 3.75 7.96 -5.23
N HIS A 141 3.00 8.49 -6.17
CA HIS A 141 3.15 9.84 -6.70
C HIS A 141 2.50 10.86 -5.75
N LYS A 142 3.26 11.31 -4.75
CA LYS A 142 2.76 12.19 -3.68
C LYS A 142 2.28 13.53 -4.21
N ALA A 143 3.00 14.11 -5.17
CA ALA A 143 2.61 15.39 -5.78
C ALA A 143 1.24 15.32 -6.44
N ALA A 144 0.85 14.17 -7.03
CA ALA A 144 -0.45 14.02 -7.67
C ALA A 144 -1.61 13.87 -6.67
N LEU A 145 -1.32 13.46 -5.42
CA LEU A 145 -2.30 13.37 -4.33
C LEU A 145 -2.51 14.71 -3.62
N ASP A 146 -1.62 15.68 -3.83
CA ASP A 146 -1.75 17.01 -3.24
C ASP A 146 -3.03 17.70 -3.77
N PRO A 147 -3.89 18.24 -2.91
CA PRO A 147 -5.03 19.06 -3.33
C PRO A 147 -4.63 20.23 -4.25
N ALA A 148 -3.41 20.75 -4.09
CA ALA A 148 -2.85 21.83 -4.91
C ALA A 148 -2.17 21.34 -6.21
N ALA A 149 -2.17 20.02 -6.50
CA ALA A 149 -1.58 19.47 -7.72
C ALA A 149 -2.11 20.15 -8.99
N SER A 150 -1.26 20.28 -10.01
CA SER A 150 -1.63 20.86 -11.31
C SER A 150 -2.74 20.07 -12.01
N ALA A 151 -3.41 20.69 -12.97
CA ALA A 151 -4.43 20.02 -13.78
C ALA A 151 -3.87 18.79 -14.51
N ASP A 152 -2.65 18.88 -15.02
CA ASP A 152 -1.98 17.80 -15.75
C ASP A 152 -1.63 16.63 -14.83
N GLN A 153 -1.12 16.91 -13.63
CA GLN A 153 -0.86 15.88 -12.62
C GLN A 153 -2.15 15.13 -12.24
N LYS A 154 -3.23 15.86 -12.02
CA LYS A 154 -4.55 15.27 -11.73
C LYS A 154 -5.10 14.47 -12.92
N ALA A 155 -4.93 14.96 -14.15
CA ALA A 155 -5.42 14.27 -15.35
C ALA A 155 -4.73 12.92 -15.56
N GLY A 156 -3.40 12.87 -15.45
CA GLY A 156 -2.64 11.62 -15.55
C GLY A 156 -3.00 10.63 -14.46
N LEU A 157 -3.10 11.08 -13.19
CA LEU A 157 -3.56 10.26 -12.08
C LEU A 157 -4.97 9.71 -12.34
N GLN A 158 -5.89 10.57 -12.80
CA GLN A 158 -7.25 10.18 -13.10
C GLN A 158 -7.34 9.12 -14.19
N ALA A 159 -6.49 9.20 -15.21
CA ALA A 159 -6.43 8.20 -16.26
C ALA A 159 -6.07 6.81 -15.71
N ILE A 160 -5.12 6.74 -14.75
CA ILE A 160 -4.74 5.48 -14.10
C ILE A 160 -5.86 4.99 -13.16
N ILE A 161 -6.44 5.89 -12.36
CA ILE A 161 -7.56 5.55 -11.46
C ILE A 161 -8.73 4.94 -12.25
N ASN A 162 -9.01 5.45 -13.44
CA ASN A 162 -10.10 4.94 -14.29
C ASN A 162 -9.89 3.49 -14.75
N LEU A 163 -8.65 3.01 -14.79
CA LEU A 163 -8.32 1.62 -15.11
C LEU A 163 -8.37 0.71 -13.87
N ALA A 164 -8.16 1.27 -12.68
CA ALA A 164 -7.98 0.49 -11.48
C ALA A 164 -9.31 -0.03 -10.91
N HIS A 165 -9.33 -1.29 -10.49
CA HIS A 165 -10.38 -1.86 -9.64
C HIS A 165 -10.16 -1.47 -8.17
N LYS A 166 -8.90 -1.46 -7.74
CA LYS A 166 -8.48 -1.05 -6.40
C LYS A 166 -7.36 -0.03 -6.50
N VAL A 167 -7.48 1.03 -5.69
CA VAL A 167 -6.46 2.08 -5.54
C VAL A 167 -5.88 1.98 -4.15
N VAL A 168 -4.57 1.79 -4.06
CA VAL A 168 -3.80 1.78 -2.81
C VAL A 168 -3.04 3.09 -2.73
N ILE A 169 -3.26 3.83 -1.66
CA ILE A 169 -2.55 5.09 -1.36
C ILE A 169 -1.78 4.97 -0.05
N ASP A 170 -0.84 5.86 0.15
CA ASP A 170 -0.15 6.01 1.43
C ASP A 170 -0.35 7.44 1.94
N THR A 171 -1.18 7.57 2.98
CA THR A 171 -1.45 8.87 3.59
C THR A 171 -0.46 9.23 4.70
N LYS A 172 0.64 8.46 4.86
CA LYS A 172 1.71 8.77 5.81
C LYS A 172 2.30 10.15 5.54
N GLY A 173 2.23 11.01 6.54
CA GLY A 173 2.70 12.40 6.46
C GLY A 173 1.65 13.41 6.03
N LEU A 174 0.45 12.99 5.67
CA LEU A 174 -0.70 13.90 5.50
C LEU A 174 -1.40 14.15 6.84
N ALA A 175 -2.02 15.31 6.97
CA ALA A 175 -2.99 15.55 8.02
C ALA A 175 -4.21 14.64 7.82
N ALA A 176 -4.75 14.10 8.90
CA ALA A 176 -5.90 13.18 8.83
C ALA A 176 -7.10 13.77 8.06
N LYS A 177 -7.34 15.07 8.19
CA LYS A 177 -8.42 15.76 7.47
C LYS A 177 -8.20 15.70 5.95
N ASP A 178 -7.00 15.96 5.48
CA ASP A 178 -6.66 15.96 4.05
C ASP A 178 -6.69 14.54 3.49
N ALA A 179 -6.14 13.58 4.24
CA ALA A 179 -6.21 12.16 3.90
C ALA A 179 -7.67 11.68 3.72
N MET A 180 -8.57 12.06 4.64
CA MET A 180 -9.99 11.70 4.53
C MET A 180 -10.65 12.31 3.30
N GLN A 181 -10.27 13.52 2.88
CA GLN A 181 -10.78 14.15 1.67
C GLN A 181 -10.32 13.40 0.41
N VAL A 182 -9.03 13.05 0.33
CA VAL A 182 -8.46 12.26 -0.78
C VAL A 182 -9.20 10.92 -0.92
N ILE A 183 -9.33 10.17 0.17
CA ILE A 183 -10.00 8.86 0.17
C ILE A 183 -11.48 8.99 -0.21
N ALA A 184 -12.18 9.99 0.34
CA ALA A 184 -13.58 10.23 0.00
C ALA A 184 -13.73 10.54 -1.50
N GLY A 185 -12.85 11.37 -2.07
CA GLY A 185 -12.83 11.70 -3.50
C GLY A 185 -12.65 10.46 -4.38
N LEU A 186 -11.73 9.56 -4.02
CA LEU A 186 -11.52 8.31 -4.75
C LEU A 186 -12.74 7.37 -4.65
N ARG A 187 -13.33 7.24 -3.48
CA ARG A 187 -14.53 6.39 -3.25
C ARG A 187 -15.75 6.87 -4.01
N THR A 188 -15.94 8.19 -4.17
CA THR A 188 -17.06 8.74 -4.96
C THR A 188 -16.98 8.37 -6.45
N GLN A 189 -15.80 7.97 -6.92
CA GLN A 189 -15.59 7.47 -8.27
C GLN A 189 -15.87 5.96 -8.41
N GLY A 190 -16.42 5.32 -7.39
CA GLY A 190 -16.75 3.89 -7.39
C GLY A 190 -15.54 2.96 -7.29
N ARG A 191 -14.39 3.45 -6.79
CA ARG A 191 -13.18 2.64 -6.64
C ARG A 191 -13.08 2.03 -5.26
N THR A 192 -12.60 0.80 -5.18
CA THR A 192 -12.13 0.23 -3.91
C THR A 192 -10.85 0.96 -3.53
N VAL A 193 -10.81 1.51 -2.33
CA VAL A 193 -9.66 2.30 -1.86
C VAL A 193 -9.09 1.64 -0.62
N ALA A 194 -7.77 1.51 -0.58
CA ALA A 194 -6.99 1.09 0.57
C ALA A 194 -5.97 2.17 0.93
N ASP A 195 -5.67 2.28 2.21
CA ASP A 195 -4.67 3.19 2.74
C ASP A 195 -3.64 2.42 3.55
N LEU A 196 -2.36 2.55 3.19
CA LEU A 196 -1.28 1.86 3.90
C LEU A 196 -1.14 2.29 5.37
N GLU A 197 -1.67 3.45 5.78
CA GLU A 197 -1.75 3.80 7.20
C GLU A 197 -2.72 2.89 7.97
N TRP A 198 -3.79 2.41 7.32
CA TRP A 198 -4.65 1.38 7.89
C TRP A 198 -3.92 0.03 8.00
N THR A 199 -3.15 -0.32 7.00
CA THR A 199 -2.35 -1.56 6.99
C THR A 199 -1.24 -1.50 8.05
N ARG A 200 -0.56 -0.35 8.23
CA ARG A 200 0.41 -0.12 9.32
C ARG A 200 -0.21 -0.29 10.70
N LEU A 201 -1.46 0.12 10.87
CA LEU A 201 -2.18 -0.03 12.13
C LEU A 201 -2.36 -1.49 12.55
N THR A 202 -2.18 -2.46 11.66
CA THR A 202 -2.23 -3.91 11.98
C THR A 202 -1.27 -4.27 13.12
N ARG A 203 -0.13 -3.60 13.20
CA ARG A 203 0.86 -3.80 14.29
C ARG A 203 0.32 -3.43 15.67
N TRP A 204 -0.67 -2.57 15.73
CA TRP A 204 -1.40 -2.20 16.95
C TRP A 204 -2.67 -3.05 17.12
N ARG A 205 -3.40 -3.27 16.03
CA ARG A 205 -4.67 -4.00 16.07
C ARG A 205 -4.50 -5.44 16.54
N GLN A 206 -3.47 -6.14 16.07
CA GLN A 206 -3.24 -7.55 16.42
C GLN A 206 -3.04 -7.77 17.94
N PRO A 207 -2.09 -7.12 18.63
CA PRO A 207 -1.92 -7.31 20.06
C PRO A 207 -3.11 -6.80 20.88
N ILE A 208 -3.82 -5.77 20.42
CA ILE A 208 -5.04 -5.30 21.07
C ILE A 208 -6.15 -6.36 20.95
N ALA A 209 -6.41 -6.87 19.75
CA ALA A 209 -7.42 -7.90 19.51
C ALA A 209 -7.16 -9.15 20.35
N GLN A 210 -5.90 -9.63 20.42
CA GLN A 210 -5.54 -10.81 21.23
C GLN A 210 -5.92 -10.72 22.71
N ILE A 211 -6.05 -9.52 23.26
CA ILE A 211 -6.47 -9.36 24.67
C ILE A 211 -7.95 -9.61 24.81
N PHE A 212 -8.73 -9.23 23.81
CA PHE A 212 -10.18 -9.30 23.80
C PHE A 212 -10.74 -10.56 23.12
N ASP A 213 -9.89 -11.39 22.51
CA ASP A 213 -10.28 -12.68 21.90
C ASP A 213 -10.76 -13.71 22.94
N ASN A 214 -10.55 -13.46 24.24
CA ASN A 214 -11.08 -14.31 25.29
C ASN A 214 -12.55 -13.95 25.56
N PRO A 215 -13.52 -14.89 25.44
CA PRO A 215 -14.95 -14.64 25.64
C PRO A 215 -15.31 -14.01 26.98
N SER A 216 -14.52 -14.28 28.04
CA SER A 216 -14.69 -13.63 29.34
C SER A 216 -14.29 -12.14 29.35
N ARG A 217 -13.70 -11.62 28.28
CA ARG A 217 -13.24 -10.24 28.14
C ARG A 217 -13.92 -9.47 27.02
N GLU A 218 -14.60 -10.13 26.10
CA GLU A 218 -15.39 -9.47 25.09
C GLU A 218 -16.43 -8.54 25.73
N THR A 219 -17.04 -8.97 26.83
CA THR A 219 -17.92 -8.15 27.68
C THR A 219 -17.20 -7.00 28.38
N GLN A 220 -15.88 -7.09 28.60
CA GLN A 220 -15.11 -6.00 29.22
C GLN A 220 -14.79 -4.89 28.23
N PHE A 221 -14.63 -5.19 26.93
CA PHE A 221 -14.33 -4.15 25.95
C PHE A 221 -15.48 -3.12 25.85
N SER A 222 -16.72 -3.54 25.96
CA SER A 222 -17.88 -2.65 25.97
C SER A 222 -17.93 -1.70 27.18
N GLN A 223 -17.13 -1.96 28.22
CA GLN A 223 -17.05 -1.11 29.42
C GLN A 223 -16.07 0.07 29.25
N PHE A 224 -15.21 0.06 28.20
CA PHE A 224 -14.35 1.18 27.92
C PHE A 224 -15.14 2.30 27.24
N THR A 225 -15.40 3.35 28.00
CA THR A 225 -16.20 4.48 27.56
C THR A 225 -15.37 5.63 26.98
N ASN A 226 -14.09 5.68 27.35
CA ASN A 226 -13.16 6.73 26.90
C ASN A 226 -11.89 6.08 26.33
N ILE A 227 -11.47 6.57 25.19
CA ILE A 227 -10.27 6.14 24.46
C ILE A 227 -9.41 7.37 24.24
N GLU A 228 -8.20 7.35 24.76
CA GLU A 228 -7.21 8.39 24.50
C GLU A 228 -6.16 7.87 23.51
N ILE A 229 -5.94 8.64 22.45
CA ILE A 229 -4.97 8.34 21.39
C ILE A 229 -3.87 9.41 21.42
N ALA A 230 -2.68 9.02 21.79
CA ALA A 230 -1.53 9.92 21.81
C ALA A 230 -0.70 9.76 20.53
N HIS A 231 -0.27 10.88 19.97
CA HIS A 231 0.47 10.92 18.71
C HIS A 231 1.56 11.98 18.71
N THR A 232 2.57 11.81 17.86
CA THR A 232 3.56 12.84 17.57
C THR A 232 3.12 13.72 16.40
N GLY A 233 3.73 14.90 16.29
CA GLY A 233 3.47 15.85 15.21
C GLY A 233 2.46 16.92 15.59
N ASP A 234 2.43 18.02 14.80
CA ASP A 234 1.57 19.18 15.07
C ASP A 234 0.13 18.95 14.60
N GLN A 235 -0.05 18.08 13.62
CA GLN A 235 -1.34 17.72 13.07
C GLN A 235 -1.66 16.27 13.42
N LEU A 236 -2.95 15.97 13.56
CA LEU A 236 -3.42 14.61 13.79
C LEU A 236 -3.03 13.72 12.59
N PRO A 237 -2.21 12.67 12.78
CA PRO A 237 -1.86 11.75 11.71
C PRO A 237 -3.00 10.75 11.43
N THR A 238 -3.10 10.28 10.20
CA THR A 238 -4.15 9.39 9.75
C THR A 238 -4.19 8.08 10.55
N ILE A 239 -3.05 7.50 10.90
CA ILE A 239 -2.99 6.27 11.70
C ILE A 239 -3.61 6.44 13.10
N ALA A 240 -3.43 7.60 13.74
CA ALA A 240 -4.03 7.88 15.04
C ALA A 240 -5.56 8.05 14.92
N LEU A 241 -6.02 8.73 13.87
CA LEU A 241 -7.45 8.83 13.59
C LEU A 241 -8.07 7.45 13.35
N TYR A 242 -7.42 6.58 12.57
CA TYR A 242 -7.89 5.21 12.33
C TYR A 242 -7.93 4.37 13.60
N ALA A 243 -6.93 4.51 14.47
CA ALA A 243 -6.91 3.80 15.75
C ALA A 243 -8.14 4.17 16.60
N GLY A 244 -8.42 5.46 16.76
CA GLY A 244 -9.58 5.94 17.50
C GLY A 244 -10.91 5.52 16.83
N ALA A 245 -10.99 5.59 15.52
CA ALA A 245 -12.16 5.19 14.76
C ALA A 245 -12.44 3.68 14.88
N TRP A 246 -11.43 2.85 14.70
CA TRP A 246 -11.54 1.39 14.82
C TRP A 246 -12.01 0.96 16.20
N LEU A 247 -11.38 1.50 17.25
CA LEU A 247 -11.70 1.14 18.63
C LEU A 247 -13.09 1.65 19.06
N SER A 248 -13.51 2.82 18.59
CA SER A 248 -14.80 3.41 18.99
C SER A 248 -15.99 2.99 18.14
N ALA A 249 -15.77 2.41 16.95
CA ALA A 249 -16.86 2.09 16.02
C ALA A 249 -17.91 1.12 16.61
N PRO A 250 -17.53 0.03 17.31
CA PRO A 250 -18.51 -0.93 17.85
C PRO A 250 -19.39 -0.33 18.97
N TYR A 251 -18.85 0.54 19.82
CA TYR A 251 -19.47 0.95 21.07
C TYR A 251 -19.67 2.46 21.20
N LYS A 252 -19.31 3.24 20.17
CA LYS A 252 -19.39 4.71 20.17
C LYS A 252 -18.72 5.36 21.39
N ALA A 253 -17.62 4.77 21.85
CA ALA A 253 -16.83 5.35 22.94
C ALA A 253 -16.37 6.77 22.58
N ASN A 254 -16.14 7.60 23.59
CA ASN A 254 -15.53 8.93 23.43
C ASN A 254 -14.07 8.78 23.07
N VAL A 255 -13.62 9.49 22.04
CA VAL A 255 -12.23 9.48 21.60
C VAL A 255 -11.62 10.86 21.80
N SER A 256 -10.47 10.91 22.44
CA SER A 256 -9.63 12.12 22.54
C SER A 256 -8.29 11.89 21.88
N PHE A 257 -7.77 12.93 21.24
CA PHE A 257 -6.46 12.90 20.60
C PHE A 257 -5.55 13.87 21.35
N VAL A 258 -4.37 13.38 21.77
CA VAL A 258 -3.40 14.17 22.53
C VAL A 258 -2.05 14.13 21.83
N LYS A 259 -1.39 15.31 21.76
CA LYS A 259 -0.05 15.39 21.24
C LYS A 259 0.95 15.08 22.35
N GLU A 260 1.91 14.20 22.07
CA GLU A 260 3.03 13.92 22.96
C GLU A 260 4.34 13.75 22.21
N ASN A 261 5.45 13.77 22.93
CA ASN A 261 6.75 13.39 22.39
C ASN A 261 6.88 11.88 22.40
N GLY A 262 7.56 11.31 21.39
CA GLY A 262 7.68 9.85 21.31
C GLY A 262 8.68 9.37 20.28
N PHE A 263 8.59 8.09 19.92
CA PHE A 263 9.50 7.42 19.02
C PHE A 263 8.99 7.48 17.57
N GLY A 264 9.64 8.28 16.74
CA GLY A 264 9.26 8.46 15.34
C GLY A 264 7.97 9.27 15.16
N ALA A 265 7.45 9.28 13.94
CA ALA A 265 6.20 9.96 13.60
C ALA A 265 4.98 9.04 13.76
N GLY A 266 3.84 9.60 14.14
CA GLY A 266 2.56 8.92 14.17
C GLY A 266 2.08 8.50 15.56
N LEU A 267 1.44 7.32 15.63
CA LEU A 267 0.80 6.81 16.85
C LEU A 267 1.83 6.39 17.91
N GLN A 268 1.63 6.86 19.14
CA GLN A 268 2.55 6.59 20.27
C GLN A 268 1.88 5.76 21.37
N ARG A 269 0.64 6.07 21.72
CA ARG A 269 -0.04 5.43 22.84
C ARG A 269 -1.55 5.34 22.58
N ILE A 270 -2.12 4.25 23.03
CA ILE A 270 -3.58 4.04 23.10
C ILE A 270 -3.90 3.71 24.55
N THR A 271 -4.79 4.49 25.15
CA THR A 271 -5.27 4.23 26.52
C THR A 271 -6.77 3.98 26.48
N LEU A 272 -7.19 2.85 27.04
CA LEU A 272 -8.59 2.48 27.19
C LEU A 272 -8.99 2.67 28.65
N HIS A 273 -9.99 3.50 28.92
CA HIS A 273 -10.47 3.80 30.27
C HIS A 273 -11.86 3.22 30.50
N SER A 274 -12.02 2.49 31.62
CA SER A 274 -13.29 2.06 32.18
C SER A 274 -13.38 2.38 33.67
N GLU A 275 -14.53 2.11 34.31
CA GLU A 275 -14.66 2.21 35.75
C GLU A 275 -13.77 1.12 36.42
N GLY A 276 -12.63 1.51 36.96
CA GLY A 276 -11.72 0.64 37.73
C GLY A 276 -10.64 -0.07 36.93
N GLU A 277 -10.58 0.03 35.62
CA GLU A 277 -9.50 -0.51 34.80
C GLU A 277 -9.03 0.48 33.73
N GLU A 278 -7.71 0.58 33.60
CA GLU A 278 -7.04 1.25 32.52
C GLU A 278 -6.10 0.27 31.82
N ILE A 279 -6.17 0.23 30.48
CA ILE A 279 -5.27 -0.58 29.66
C ILE A 279 -4.52 0.38 28.74
N VAL A 280 -3.19 0.29 28.77
CA VAL A 280 -2.29 1.16 27.99
C VAL A 280 -1.46 0.31 27.04
N PHE A 281 -1.48 0.70 25.78
CA PHE A 281 -0.54 0.24 24.76
C PHE A 281 0.33 1.44 24.37
N GLU A 282 1.63 1.34 24.56
CA GLU A 282 2.54 2.44 24.29
C GLU A 282 3.83 1.99 23.62
N ARG A 283 4.37 2.82 22.75
CA ARG A 283 5.72 2.64 22.23
C ARG A 283 6.72 3.08 23.28
N THR A 284 7.59 2.17 23.70
CA THR A 284 8.65 2.45 24.70
C THR A 284 10.03 2.51 24.07
N GLY A 285 10.12 2.27 22.76
CA GLY A 285 11.34 2.32 21.96
C GLY A 285 11.02 2.29 20.47
N PRO A 286 12.05 2.41 19.60
CA PRO A 286 11.86 2.31 18.16
C PRO A 286 11.24 0.96 17.76
N ASP A 287 11.63 -0.12 18.43
CA ASP A 287 11.26 -1.50 18.08
C ASP A 287 10.47 -2.21 19.20
N CYS A 288 9.93 -1.46 20.15
CA CYS A 288 9.25 -2.03 21.30
C CYS A 288 7.93 -1.34 21.60
N MET A 289 6.91 -2.15 21.80
CA MET A 289 5.61 -1.74 22.31
C MET A 289 5.34 -2.45 23.63
N LEU A 290 4.84 -1.74 24.61
CA LEU A 290 4.47 -2.23 25.93
C LEU A 290 2.95 -2.19 26.08
N LEU A 291 2.38 -3.29 26.58
CA LEU A 291 1.06 -3.33 27.14
C LEU A 291 1.17 -3.36 28.66
N HIS A 292 0.42 -2.52 29.34
CA HIS A 292 0.23 -2.64 30.78
C HIS A 292 -1.21 -2.26 31.18
N SER A 293 -1.64 -2.74 32.33
CA SER A 293 -2.95 -2.40 32.90
C SER A 293 -2.83 -2.13 34.40
N THR A 294 -3.78 -1.38 34.96
CA THR A 294 -3.89 -1.13 36.41
C THR A 294 -3.94 -2.40 37.24
N ASN A 295 -4.41 -3.52 36.67
CA ASN A 295 -4.44 -4.83 37.31
C ASN A 295 -3.08 -5.58 37.28
N GLY A 296 -1.97 -4.87 37.02
CA GLY A 296 -0.61 -5.37 37.11
C GLY A 296 -0.16 -6.26 35.94
N ARG A 297 -0.92 -6.37 34.86
CA ARG A 297 -0.51 -7.09 33.66
C ARG A 297 0.51 -6.26 32.89
N LYS A 298 1.58 -6.91 32.45
CA LYS A 298 2.62 -6.31 31.64
C LYS A 298 3.07 -7.29 30.56
N ARG A 299 3.07 -6.85 29.28
CA ARG A 299 3.57 -7.62 28.14
C ARG A 299 4.30 -6.72 27.19
N SER A 300 5.44 -7.17 26.69
CA SER A 300 6.18 -6.48 25.64
C SER A 300 5.95 -7.17 24.31
N TYR A 301 5.86 -6.36 23.24
CA TYR A 301 5.72 -6.80 21.87
C TYR A 301 6.84 -6.15 21.04
N SER A 302 7.34 -6.89 20.07
CA SER A 302 8.20 -6.28 19.05
C SER A 302 7.37 -5.36 18.18
N TYR A 303 7.89 -4.17 17.92
CA TYR A 303 7.30 -3.20 17.01
C TYR A 303 8.35 -2.89 15.93
N GLU A 304 8.14 -3.44 14.75
CA GLU A 304 8.98 -3.17 13.58
C GLU A 304 8.17 -2.35 12.58
N GLU A 305 8.74 -1.22 12.14
CA GLU A 305 8.12 -0.43 11.08
C GLU A 305 8.09 -1.28 9.80
N PRO A 306 6.90 -1.58 9.24
CA PRO A 306 6.83 -2.45 8.09
C PRO A 306 7.39 -1.78 6.84
N THR A 307 8.10 -2.55 6.02
CA THR A 307 8.54 -2.14 4.69
C THR A 307 7.34 -2.01 3.74
N ASP A 308 7.53 -1.29 2.65
CA ASP A 308 6.52 -1.16 1.59
C ASP A 308 6.12 -2.53 1.00
N GLU A 309 7.09 -3.44 0.83
CA GLU A 309 6.83 -4.82 0.42
C GLU A 309 5.85 -5.50 1.38
N ARG A 310 6.11 -5.44 2.68
CA ARG A 310 5.26 -6.09 3.68
C ARG A 310 3.87 -5.48 3.75
N LEU A 311 3.77 -4.15 3.65
CA LEU A 311 2.48 -3.45 3.60
C LEU A 311 1.68 -3.87 2.36
N MET A 312 2.32 -3.89 1.22
CA MET A 312 1.66 -4.28 -0.03
C MET A 312 1.31 -5.76 -0.07
N THR A 313 2.14 -6.64 0.50
CA THR A 313 1.81 -8.08 0.64
C THR A 313 0.53 -8.26 1.47
N GLU A 314 0.42 -7.59 2.61
CA GLU A 314 -0.80 -7.63 3.44
C GLU A 314 -2.01 -7.04 2.67
N GLU A 315 -1.82 -5.96 1.93
CA GLU A 315 -2.88 -5.27 1.20
C GLU A 315 -3.37 -6.03 -0.02
N LEU A 316 -2.47 -6.71 -0.74
CA LEU A 316 -2.81 -7.51 -1.92
C LEU A 316 -3.47 -8.85 -1.56
N ALA A 317 -3.40 -9.29 -0.30
CA ALA A 317 -4.14 -10.46 0.18
C ALA A 317 -5.67 -10.22 0.14
N ILE A 318 -6.12 -8.96 0.14
CA ILE A 318 -7.53 -8.56 0.06
C ILE A 318 -7.73 -7.77 -1.24
N LEU A 319 -8.14 -8.43 -2.32
CA LEU A 319 -8.38 -7.75 -3.60
C LEU A 319 -9.64 -6.87 -3.60
N GLY A 320 -10.63 -7.24 -2.81
CA GLY A 320 -11.88 -6.50 -2.65
C GLY A 320 -11.81 -5.42 -1.57
N SER A 321 -12.99 -5.06 -1.06
CA SER A 321 -13.16 -4.11 0.04
C SER A 321 -12.76 -4.73 1.39
N ASP A 322 -12.01 -4.01 2.21
CA ASP A 322 -11.78 -4.35 3.62
C ASP A 322 -12.91 -3.76 4.48
N HIS A 323 -13.78 -4.64 4.99
CA HIS A 323 -14.93 -4.23 5.82
C HIS A 323 -14.49 -3.50 7.12
N GLY A 324 -13.36 -3.91 7.70
CA GLY A 324 -12.79 -3.23 8.87
C GLY A 324 -12.39 -1.80 8.55
N PHE A 325 -11.71 -1.61 7.42
CA PHE A 325 -11.35 -0.28 6.91
C PHE A 325 -12.59 0.56 6.60
N ASP A 326 -13.58 -0.02 5.92
CA ASP A 326 -14.80 0.70 5.55
C ASP A 326 -15.54 1.23 6.79
N THR A 327 -15.67 0.39 7.82
CA THR A 327 -16.30 0.76 9.09
C THR A 327 -15.50 1.85 9.81
N ALA A 328 -14.17 1.70 9.89
CA ALA A 328 -13.29 2.67 10.51
C ALA A 328 -13.30 4.01 9.74
N PHE A 329 -13.32 3.99 8.41
CA PHE A 329 -13.38 5.20 7.58
C PHE A 329 -14.65 6.02 7.84
N VAL A 330 -15.82 5.38 7.95
CA VAL A 330 -17.08 6.06 8.28
C VAL A 330 -16.96 6.72 9.64
N ARG A 331 -16.49 5.99 10.66
CA ARG A 331 -16.33 6.52 12.02
C ARG A 331 -15.27 7.62 12.09
N ALA A 332 -14.17 7.51 11.34
CA ALA A 332 -13.13 8.54 11.27
C ALA A 332 -13.67 9.90 10.80
N LYS A 333 -14.57 9.90 9.83
CA LYS A 333 -15.24 11.12 9.36
C LYS A 333 -16.10 11.78 10.46
N ASP A 334 -16.72 10.98 11.32
CA ASP A 334 -17.52 11.52 12.45
C ASP A 334 -16.62 12.10 13.53
N LEU A 335 -15.44 11.53 13.77
CA LEU A 335 -14.46 12.03 14.75
C LEU A 335 -13.79 13.34 14.34
N LEU A 336 -13.84 13.71 13.07
CA LEU A 336 -13.29 14.98 12.54
C LEU A 336 -14.29 16.14 12.52
N ARG A 337 -15.56 15.89 12.85
CA ARG A 337 -16.62 16.90 12.94
C ARG A 337 -16.62 17.59 14.28
#